data_18074601af70a882a487083ad8f48153
#
_entry.id   18074601af70a882a487083ad8f48153
#
_cell.length_a   1.000
_cell.length_b   1.000
_cell.length_c   1.000
_cell.angle_alpha   90.00
_cell.angle_beta   90.00
_cell.angle_gamma   90.00
#
_symmetry.space_group_name_H-M   'P 1'
#
loop_
_entity.id
_entity.type
_entity.pdbx_description
1 polymer ?
#
loop_
_entity_poly.entity_id
_entity_poly.type
_entity_poly.pdbx_seq_one_letter_code
_entity_poly.pdbx_strand_id
1 'polypeptide(L)' 'MWKKVESYSLYWDASDRIGTVHLKLSGNKEGSIKHLSKIELSAFADTLRNEDPIWFHSTRGDLTTEKIPRDEEERT' A
#
# COMPACT_ATOMS: atom_id res chain seq x y z
N MET A 1 1.56 10.85 -7.07
CA MET A 1 1.29 11.70 -5.89
C MET A 1 1.05 10.84 -4.66
N TRP A 2 1.61 11.26 -3.56
CA TRP A 2 1.50 10.51 -2.31
C TRP A 2 0.19 10.82 -1.61
N LYS A 3 -0.51 9.77 -1.17
CA LYS A 3 -1.74 9.88 -0.41
C LYS A 3 -1.60 9.08 0.88
N LYS A 4 -2.11 9.61 1.98
CA LYS A 4 -2.06 8.90 3.24
C LYS A 4 -3.06 7.75 3.21
N VAL A 5 -2.63 6.60 3.73
CA VAL A 5 -3.49 5.43 3.84
C VAL A 5 -4.33 5.58 5.10
N GLU A 6 -5.66 5.51 4.96
CA GLU A 6 -6.58 5.64 6.09
C GLU A 6 -7.01 4.29 6.62
N SER A 7 -7.21 3.34 5.73
CA SER A 7 -7.56 1.98 6.13
C SER A 7 -7.18 1.02 5.02
N TYR A 8 -7.25 -0.26 5.32
CA TYR A 8 -6.87 -1.28 4.34
C TYR A 8 -7.69 -2.53 4.57
N SER A 9 -7.74 -3.37 3.54
CA SER A 9 -8.27 -4.71 3.65
C SER A 9 -7.42 -5.65 2.81
N LEU A 10 -7.44 -6.92 3.18
CA LEU A 10 -6.63 -7.94 2.53
C LEU A 10 -7.54 -8.94 1.85
N TYR A 11 -7.09 -9.42 0.71
CA TYR A 11 -7.78 -10.46 -0.02
C TYR A 11 -6.78 -11.51 -0.45
N TRP A 12 -7.06 -12.76 -0.15
CA TRP A 12 -6.22 -13.87 -0.55
C TRP A 12 -7.03 -14.81 -1.45
N ASP A 13 -6.57 -14.98 -2.67
CA ASP A 13 -7.19 -15.91 -3.61
C ASP A 13 -6.50 -17.25 -3.50
N ALA A 14 -7.17 -18.19 -2.84
CA ALA A 14 -6.59 -19.50 -2.58
C ALA A 14 -6.43 -20.32 -3.86
N SER A 15 -7.28 -20.10 -4.85
CA SER A 15 -7.20 -20.83 -6.11
C SER A 15 -5.94 -20.46 -6.88
N ASP A 16 -5.72 -19.17 -7.06
CA ASP A 16 -4.60 -18.66 -7.84
C ASP A 16 -3.38 -18.40 -7.00
N ARG A 17 -3.52 -18.45 -5.67
CA ARG A 17 -2.44 -18.23 -4.71
C ARG A 17 -1.83 -16.87 -4.85
N ILE A 18 -2.66 -15.87 -5.03
CA ILE A 18 -2.23 -14.49 -5.09
C ILE A 18 -3.01 -13.65 -4.10
N GLY A 19 -2.34 -12.61 -3.60
CA GLY A 19 -2.95 -11.71 -2.65
C GLY A 19 -3.12 -10.32 -3.22
N THR A 20 -4.04 -9.59 -2.64
CA THR A 20 -4.29 -8.19 -2.99
C THR A 20 -4.50 -7.41 -1.71
N VAL A 21 -3.89 -6.23 -1.64
CA VAL A 21 -4.15 -5.28 -0.57
C VAL A 21 -4.95 -4.14 -1.16
N HIS A 22 -6.12 -3.89 -0.59
CA HIS A 22 -6.94 -2.74 -0.97
C HIS A 22 -6.72 -1.64 0.04
N LEU A 23 -6.50 -0.44 -0.45
CA LEU A 23 -6.18 0.70 0.40
C LEU A 23 -7.25 1.78 0.24
N LYS A 24 -7.68 2.33 1.35
CA LYS A 24 -8.50 3.52 1.35
C LYS A 24 -7.60 4.70 1.66
N LEU A 25 -7.61 5.67 0.77
CA LEU A 25 -6.68 6.78 0.81
C LEU A 25 -7.40 8.06 1.16
N SER A 26 -6.64 9.04 1.64
CA SER A 26 -7.21 10.34 1.95
C SER A 26 -7.85 10.96 0.71
N GLY A 27 -8.88 11.77 0.91
CA GLY A 27 -9.57 12.42 -0.19
C GLY A 27 -10.52 11.52 -0.94
N ASN A 28 -11.05 10.47 -0.28
CA ASN A 28 -11.97 9.51 -0.90
C ASN A 28 -11.38 8.80 -2.10
N LYS A 29 -10.09 8.54 -2.06
CA LYS A 29 -9.41 7.80 -3.11
C LYS A 29 -9.18 6.36 -2.66
N GLU A 30 -8.88 5.52 -3.62
CA GLU A 30 -8.60 4.12 -3.36
C GLU A 30 -7.39 3.70 -4.16
N GLY A 31 -6.69 2.69 -3.65
CA GLY A 31 -5.58 2.08 -4.34
C GLY A 31 -5.57 0.60 -4.07
N SER A 32 -4.72 -0.11 -4.78
CA SER A 32 -4.56 -1.53 -4.53
C SER A 32 -3.17 -1.97 -4.95
N ILE A 33 -2.69 -3.03 -4.30
CA ILE A 33 -1.44 -3.68 -4.65
C ILE A 33 -1.80 -5.14 -4.91
N LYS A 34 -1.58 -5.59 -6.15
CA LYS A 34 -2.06 -6.88 -6.61
C LYS A 34 -0.91 -7.84 -6.88
N HIS A 35 -1.26 -9.11 -7.10
CA HIS A 35 -0.31 -10.15 -7.49
C HIS A 35 0.77 -10.38 -6.45
N LEU A 36 0.39 -10.33 -5.18
CA LEU A 36 1.32 -10.55 -4.09
C LEU A 36 1.39 -12.02 -3.74
N SER A 37 2.60 -12.49 -3.45
CA SER A 37 2.78 -13.81 -2.88
C SER A 37 2.28 -13.81 -1.43
N LYS A 38 2.16 -15.01 -0.86
CA LYS A 38 1.74 -15.13 0.53
C LYS A 38 2.68 -14.40 1.46
N ILE A 39 3.98 -14.50 1.21
CA ILE A 39 4.98 -13.83 2.04
C ILE A 39 4.86 -12.32 1.89
N GLU A 40 4.71 -11.85 0.67
CA GLU A 40 4.56 -10.43 0.42
C GLU A 40 3.30 -9.87 1.05
N LEU A 41 2.20 -10.60 0.94
CA LEU A 41 0.95 -10.17 1.54
C LEU A 41 1.08 -10.06 3.06
N SER A 42 1.75 -11.04 3.66
CA SER A 42 1.98 -11.03 5.10
C SER A 42 2.85 -9.85 5.51
N ALA A 43 3.88 -9.55 4.73
CA ALA A 43 4.77 -8.42 5.02
C ALA A 43 4.02 -7.08 4.93
N PHE A 44 3.19 -6.92 3.91
CA PHE A 44 2.37 -5.72 3.79
C PHE A 44 1.38 -5.59 4.93
N ALA A 45 0.74 -6.69 5.29
CA ALA A 45 -0.22 -6.69 6.40
C ALA A 45 0.46 -6.25 7.70
N ASP A 46 1.66 -6.74 7.93
CA ASP A 46 2.42 -6.41 9.13
C ASP A 46 2.76 -4.92 9.15
N THR A 47 3.22 -4.40 8.04
CA THR A 47 3.56 -2.98 7.92
C THR A 47 2.32 -2.10 8.14
N LEU A 48 1.22 -2.45 7.48
CA LEU A 48 -0.01 -1.66 7.58
C LEU A 48 -0.58 -1.66 8.98
N ARG A 49 -0.40 -2.76 9.72
CA ARG A 49 -0.94 -2.86 11.07
C ARG A 49 -0.09 -2.11 12.09
N ASN A 50 1.23 -2.09 11.89
CA ASN A 50 2.15 -1.63 12.92
C ASN A 50 2.75 -0.25 12.67
N GLU A 51 2.67 0.26 11.46
CA GLU A 51 3.31 1.53 11.12
C GLU A 51 2.30 2.63 10.90
N ASP A 52 2.70 3.85 11.23
CA ASP A 52 1.87 5.04 11.03
C ASP A 52 2.78 6.25 11.04
N PRO A 53 2.74 7.13 10.06
CA PRO A 53 1.84 7.10 8.90
C PRO A 53 2.33 6.18 7.79
N ILE A 54 1.42 5.84 6.90
CA ILE A 54 1.74 5.08 5.69
C ILE A 54 1.24 5.88 4.50
N TRP A 55 2.09 5.99 3.49
CA TRP A 55 1.77 6.76 2.29
C TRP A 55 1.83 5.85 1.07
N PHE A 56 0.93 6.08 0.15
CA PHE A 56 0.82 5.32 -1.08
C PHE A 56 0.90 6.27 -2.27
N HIS A 57 1.74 5.93 -3.26
CA HIS A 57 1.84 6.73 -4.48
C HIS A 57 0.83 6.21 -5.48
N SER A 58 -0.18 7.01 -5.78
CA SER A 58 -1.32 6.55 -6.57
C SER A 58 -0.97 6.22 -8.01
N THR A 59 0.08 6.80 -8.54
CA THR A 59 0.50 6.54 -9.91
C THR A 59 1.43 5.35 -10.02
N ARG A 60 2.41 5.25 -9.12
CA ARG A 60 3.44 4.22 -9.21
C ARG A 60 3.13 2.97 -8.41
N GLY A 61 2.22 3.08 -7.45
CA GLY A 61 1.91 1.93 -6.58
C GLY A 61 2.93 1.72 -5.47
N ASP A 62 3.78 2.71 -5.20
CA ASP A 62 4.78 2.61 -4.13
C ASP A 62 4.14 2.87 -2.77
N LEU A 63 4.69 2.21 -1.76
CA LEU A 63 4.25 2.39 -0.38
C LEU A 63 5.45 2.76 0.46
N THR A 64 5.28 3.71 1.39
CA THR A 64 6.36 4.09 2.28
C THR A 64 5.82 4.42 3.66
N THR A 65 6.65 4.16 4.66
CA THR A 65 6.36 4.55 6.03
C THR A 65 7.14 5.78 6.45
N GLU A 66 7.81 6.44 5.53
CA GLU A 66 8.54 7.66 5.84
C GLU A 66 7.58 8.73 6.34
N LYS A 67 8.04 9.46 7.33
CA LYS A 67 7.19 10.48 7.95
C LYS A 67 6.78 11.55 6.94
N ILE A 68 7.71 11.94 6.09
CA ILE A 68 7.45 12.88 5.00
C ILE A 68 7.95 12.21 3.73
N PRO A 69 7.05 11.76 2.87
CA PRO A 69 7.48 11.05 1.66
C PRO A 69 8.34 11.95 0.79
N ARG A 70 9.29 11.33 0.10
CA ARG A 70 10.12 12.05 -0.83
C ARG A 70 9.29 12.64 -1.94
N ASP A 71 9.63 13.86 -2.28
CA ASP A 71 9.04 14.50 -3.44
C ASP A 71 9.49 13.80 -4.70
N GLU A 72 8.63 13.74 -5.68
CA GLU A 72 8.94 13.06 -6.92
C GLU A 72 10.09 13.70 -7.66
N GLU A 73 10.23 15.00 -7.55
CA GLU A 73 11.31 15.71 -8.23
C GLU A 73 12.67 15.27 -7.74
N GLU A 74 12.76 14.79 -6.54
CA GLU A 74 14.03 14.40 -5.97
C GLU A 74 14.58 13.14 -6.57
N ARG A 75 13.79 12.46 -7.38
CA ARG A 75 14.21 11.20 -7.97
C ARG A 75 14.63 11.30 -9.40
N THR A 76 14.52 12.43 -9.97
CA THR A 76 14.87 12.61 -11.38
C THR A 76 16.34 12.91 -11.59
#